data_8cfed16ad579de1618b90bbf8f6b68a6
#
_entry.id   8cfed16ad579de1618b90bbf8f6b68a6
#
_cell.length_a   1.000
_cell.length_b   1.000
_cell.length_c   1.000
_cell.angle_alpha   90.00
_cell.angle_beta   90.00
_cell.angle_gamma   90.00
#
_symmetry.space_group_name_H-M   'P 1'
#
loop_
_entity.id
_entity.type
_entity.pdbx_description
1 polymer ?
#
loop_
_entity_poly.entity_id
_entity_poly.type
_entity_poly.pdbx_seq_one_letter_code
_entity_poly.pdbx_strand_id
1 'polypeptide(L)'
;MSNSDDVIHFDNEGYSMVTITMNSYNQLVIDLGYDDTIEFYVSDNTFYGVGQNGSKITDVSRDKRWGRWLYPLFTGRGYAWTNTLPMLGKTILIGHGAGTFAYYFKQNDYVGLLNTHGSTKFVIDKPHSMYLQTAMEEGCVALSAMFVIFVMVMWNYIVNYKCIESGYAYKKTHNLASVAGAGFVAGVGFMIYGLVNDSMVTVNPVFWIILGICVSSVYGLKNN
;
A
#
# COMPACT_ATOMS: atom_id res chain seq x y z
N MET A 1 -37.02 18.70 -25.04
CA MET A 1 -36.92 17.41 -25.76
C MET A 1 -35.46 17.27 -26.14
N SER A 2 -34.68 16.62 -25.34
CA SER A 2 -33.27 16.31 -25.66
C SER A 2 -33.26 14.96 -26.39
N ASN A 3 -32.84 14.98 -27.65
CA ASN A 3 -32.59 13.75 -28.38
C ASN A 3 -31.33 13.10 -27.77
N SER A 4 -31.50 11.98 -27.19
CA SER A 4 -30.53 11.28 -26.35
C SER A 4 -29.65 10.28 -27.12
N ASP A 5 -29.38 10.46 -28.39
CA ASP A 5 -28.78 9.39 -29.19
C ASP A 5 -27.59 9.80 -30.10
N ASP A 6 -26.82 10.78 -29.71
CA ASP A 6 -25.51 10.96 -30.35
C ASP A 6 -24.45 10.05 -29.69
N VAL A 7 -24.55 8.76 -30.03
CA VAL A 7 -23.51 7.77 -29.69
C VAL A 7 -22.52 7.70 -30.84
N ILE A 8 -21.26 8.00 -30.57
CA ILE A 8 -20.19 7.86 -31.55
C ILE A 8 -19.54 6.48 -31.34
N HIS A 9 -19.57 5.66 -32.39
CA HIS A 9 -18.88 4.37 -32.44
C HIS A 9 -17.64 4.49 -33.32
N PHE A 10 -16.61 3.73 -33.00
CA PHE A 10 -15.41 3.64 -33.82
C PHE A 10 -15.50 2.44 -34.76
N ASP A 11 -15.32 2.68 -36.07
CA ASP A 11 -15.35 1.62 -37.10
C ASP A 11 -14.07 0.78 -37.15
N ASN A 12 -13.10 1.03 -36.29
CA ASN A 12 -11.84 0.27 -36.24
C ASN A 12 -11.99 -0.93 -35.29
N GLU A 13 -11.65 -2.13 -35.77
CA GLU A 13 -11.75 -3.37 -34.99
C GLU A 13 -11.04 -3.31 -33.62
N GLY A 14 -9.92 -2.57 -33.52
CA GLY A 14 -9.20 -2.37 -32.27
C GLY A 14 -9.92 -1.47 -31.23
N TYR A 15 -10.92 -0.70 -31.65
CA TYR A 15 -11.65 0.25 -30.79
C TYR A 15 -13.16 0.08 -30.88
N SER A 16 -13.64 -1.02 -31.42
CA SER A 16 -15.08 -1.28 -31.61
C SER A 16 -15.89 -1.32 -30.31
N MET A 17 -15.22 -1.56 -29.18
CA MET A 17 -15.82 -1.55 -27.84
C MET A 17 -15.91 -0.14 -27.23
N VAL A 18 -15.24 0.86 -27.82
CA VAL A 18 -15.23 2.23 -27.30
C VAL A 18 -16.44 2.97 -27.82
N THR A 19 -17.25 3.48 -26.90
CA THR A 19 -18.37 4.35 -27.25
C THR A 19 -18.25 5.72 -26.59
N ILE A 20 -18.63 6.76 -27.29
CA ILE A 20 -18.68 8.11 -26.74
C ILE A 20 -20.12 8.58 -26.73
N THR A 21 -20.62 8.95 -25.56
CA THR A 21 -21.98 9.43 -25.35
C THR A 21 -21.98 10.77 -24.60
N MET A 22 -22.98 11.59 -24.83
CA MET A 22 -23.21 12.80 -24.04
C MET A 22 -24.43 12.56 -23.13
N ASN A 23 -24.23 12.66 -21.82
CA ASN A 23 -25.34 12.49 -20.87
C ASN A 23 -26.11 13.81 -20.65
N SER A 24 -27.26 13.72 -19.97
CA SER A 24 -28.13 14.86 -19.65
C SER A 24 -27.48 15.92 -18.72
N TYR A 25 -26.34 15.66 -18.16
CA TYR A 25 -25.59 16.55 -17.26
C TYR A 25 -24.43 17.29 -17.97
N ASN A 26 -24.44 17.34 -19.34
CA ASN A 26 -23.35 17.87 -20.15
C ASN A 26 -22.00 17.17 -19.89
N GLN A 27 -22.03 15.90 -19.60
CA GLN A 27 -20.83 15.08 -19.46
C GLN A 27 -20.64 14.24 -20.72
N LEU A 28 -19.45 14.30 -21.29
CA LEU A 28 -18.98 13.37 -22.30
C LEU A 28 -18.52 12.11 -21.58
N VAL A 29 -19.18 11.00 -21.83
CA VAL A 29 -18.84 9.69 -21.26
C VAL A 29 -18.16 8.86 -22.35
N ILE A 30 -16.92 8.48 -22.13
CA ILE A 30 -16.17 7.55 -22.97
C ILE A 30 -16.23 6.20 -22.27
N ASP A 31 -16.98 5.27 -22.81
CA ASP A 31 -17.01 3.88 -22.37
C ASP A 31 -15.90 3.12 -23.11
N LEU A 32 -14.97 2.57 -22.36
CA LEU A 32 -13.82 1.82 -22.88
C LEU A 32 -14.13 0.33 -23.05
N GLY A 33 -15.35 -0.12 -22.74
CA GLY A 33 -15.69 -1.51 -22.53
C GLY A 33 -15.21 -2.01 -21.17
N TYR A 34 -15.59 -3.22 -20.78
CA TYR A 34 -15.19 -3.85 -19.50
C TYR A 34 -15.64 -3.08 -18.24
N ASP A 35 -16.78 -2.41 -18.27
CA ASP A 35 -17.33 -1.57 -17.18
C ASP A 35 -16.48 -0.35 -16.81
N ASP A 36 -15.53 0.06 -17.64
CA ASP A 36 -14.71 1.23 -17.43
C ASP A 36 -15.19 2.43 -18.26
N THR A 37 -15.54 3.51 -17.57
CA THR A 37 -15.97 4.76 -18.19
C THR A 37 -15.09 5.93 -17.76
N ILE A 38 -14.74 6.79 -18.70
CA ILE A 38 -14.05 8.07 -18.42
C ILE A 38 -15.05 9.18 -18.69
N GLU A 39 -15.28 10.04 -17.70
CA GLU A 39 -16.23 11.12 -17.79
C GLU A 39 -15.51 12.47 -17.87
N PHE A 40 -15.99 13.34 -18.76
CA PHE A 40 -15.51 14.71 -18.89
C PHE A 40 -16.69 15.67 -18.80
N TYR A 41 -16.56 16.74 -18.05
CA TYR A 41 -17.48 17.87 -18.15
C TYR A 41 -17.17 18.72 -19.38
N VAL A 42 -18.19 19.08 -20.12
CA VAL A 42 -18.09 19.99 -21.25
C VAL A 42 -18.69 21.32 -20.82
N SER A 43 -17.87 22.37 -20.78
CA SER A 43 -18.34 23.74 -20.48
C SER A 43 -17.60 24.74 -21.37
N ASP A 44 -18.37 25.57 -22.12
CA ASP A 44 -17.88 26.73 -22.88
C ASP A 44 -16.58 26.51 -23.65
N ASN A 45 -16.48 25.48 -24.45
CA ASN A 45 -15.30 25.15 -25.25
C ASN A 45 -14.11 24.54 -24.49
N THR A 46 -14.30 24.07 -23.24
CA THR A 46 -13.27 23.39 -22.45
C THR A 46 -13.78 22.06 -21.92
N PHE A 47 -12.85 21.08 -21.83
CA PHE A 47 -13.12 19.77 -21.27
C PHE A 47 -12.44 19.66 -19.92
N TYR A 48 -13.15 19.12 -18.93
CA TYR A 48 -12.60 18.83 -17.61
C TYR A 48 -12.83 17.37 -17.28
N GLY A 49 -11.79 16.64 -16.94
CA GLY A 49 -11.96 15.28 -16.42
C GLY A 49 -12.73 15.30 -15.10
N VAL A 50 -13.56 14.28 -14.89
CA VAL A 50 -14.35 14.08 -13.67
C VAL A 50 -13.66 12.99 -12.83
N GLY A 51 -13.36 13.30 -11.58
CA GLY A 51 -12.82 12.36 -10.61
C GLY A 51 -13.90 11.41 -10.06
N GLN A 52 -13.46 10.36 -9.36
CA GLN A 52 -14.33 9.33 -8.78
C GLN A 52 -15.45 9.88 -7.88
N ASN A 53 -15.24 11.04 -7.28
CA ASN A 53 -16.19 11.75 -6.41
C ASN A 53 -16.87 12.95 -7.11
N GLY A 54 -16.87 12.98 -8.44
CA GLY A 54 -17.43 14.10 -9.21
C GLY A 54 -16.59 15.38 -9.20
N SER A 55 -15.40 15.36 -8.62
CA SER A 55 -14.51 16.52 -8.58
C SER A 55 -13.87 16.79 -9.95
N LYS A 56 -13.69 18.08 -10.26
CA LYS A 56 -13.01 18.52 -11.48
C LYS A 56 -11.52 18.16 -11.43
N ILE A 57 -11.03 17.47 -12.46
CA ILE A 57 -9.62 17.21 -12.63
C ILE A 57 -9.00 18.38 -13.40
N THR A 58 -8.15 19.13 -12.75
CA THR A 58 -7.47 20.29 -13.33
C THR A 58 -6.13 19.97 -13.97
N ASP A 59 -5.57 18.79 -13.72
CA ASP A 59 -4.25 18.40 -14.22
C ASP A 59 -4.24 16.94 -14.67
N VAL A 60 -4.36 16.72 -15.98
CA VAL A 60 -4.08 15.42 -16.62
C VAL A 60 -2.65 15.48 -17.15
N SER A 61 -1.70 15.77 -16.28
CA SER A 61 -0.31 15.74 -16.68
C SER A 61 0.13 14.30 -16.96
N ARG A 62 0.72 14.08 -18.12
CA ARG A 62 1.40 12.83 -18.44
C ARG A 62 2.35 12.50 -17.29
N ASP A 63 2.13 11.36 -16.69
CA ASP A 63 2.98 10.91 -15.58
C ASP A 63 4.43 10.81 -16.04
N LYS A 64 5.22 11.82 -15.70
CA LYS A 64 6.68 11.86 -15.90
C LYS A 64 7.41 11.26 -14.70
N ARG A 65 6.69 10.56 -13.80
CA ARG A 65 7.23 10.14 -12.52
C ARG A 65 8.30 9.08 -12.71
N TRP A 66 9.30 9.25 -11.89
CA TRP A 66 10.36 8.29 -11.63
C TRP A 66 9.76 6.95 -11.20
N GLY A 67 10.24 5.85 -11.76
CA GLY A 67 9.87 4.53 -11.28
C GLY A 67 8.68 3.85 -11.99
N ARG A 68 8.16 4.37 -13.10
CA ARG A 68 7.07 3.71 -13.87
C ARG A 68 7.33 2.24 -14.20
N TRP A 69 8.57 1.85 -14.38
CA TRP A 69 8.96 0.47 -14.63
C TRP A 69 8.70 -0.47 -13.44
N LEU A 70 8.52 0.10 -12.22
CA LEU A 70 8.17 -0.64 -11.02
C LEU A 70 6.66 -0.92 -10.92
N TYR A 71 5.80 -0.21 -11.65
CA TYR A 71 4.34 -0.30 -11.53
C TYR A 71 3.80 -1.74 -11.58
N PRO A 72 4.25 -2.63 -12.49
CA PRO A 72 3.75 -4.00 -12.54
C PRO A 72 4.26 -4.90 -11.40
N LEU A 73 5.26 -4.45 -10.62
CA LEU A 73 5.84 -5.29 -9.56
C LEU A 73 4.79 -5.65 -8.51
N PHE A 74 4.83 -6.91 -8.10
CA PHE A 74 3.94 -7.47 -7.07
C PHE A 74 2.47 -7.16 -7.32
N THR A 75 2.00 -7.42 -8.54
CA THR A 75 0.58 -7.23 -8.93
C THR A 75 0.08 -5.78 -8.78
N GLY A 76 0.90 -4.79 -9.17
CA GLY A 76 0.54 -3.37 -9.13
C GLY A 76 0.95 -2.64 -7.83
N ARG A 77 1.51 -3.32 -6.84
CA ARG A 77 1.99 -2.67 -5.60
C ARG A 77 3.09 -1.65 -5.86
N GLY A 78 3.93 -1.88 -6.88
CA GLY A 78 4.95 -0.93 -7.31
C GLY A 78 4.37 0.44 -7.68
N TYR A 79 3.15 0.49 -8.24
CA TYR A 79 2.42 1.73 -8.48
C TYR A 79 2.12 2.46 -7.15
N ALA A 80 1.58 1.76 -6.16
CA ALA A 80 1.31 2.36 -4.86
C ALA A 80 2.60 2.88 -4.20
N TRP A 81 3.70 2.11 -4.24
CA TRP A 81 4.99 2.50 -3.63
C TRP A 81 5.59 3.75 -4.27
N THR A 82 5.69 3.78 -5.60
CA THR A 82 6.30 4.90 -6.32
C THR A 82 5.51 6.19 -6.17
N ASN A 83 4.19 6.10 -5.99
CA ASN A 83 3.33 7.24 -5.75
C ASN A 83 3.31 7.68 -4.28
N THR A 84 3.55 6.77 -3.33
CA THR A 84 3.59 7.06 -1.90
C THR A 84 4.92 7.70 -1.49
N LEU A 85 6.06 7.22 -2.01
CA LEU A 85 7.38 7.70 -1.64
C LEU A 85 7.54 9.24 -1.67
N PRO A 86 7.10 9.97 -2.73
CA PRO A 86 7.19 11.42 -2.75
C PRO A 86 6.34 12.12 -1.69
N MET A 87 5.30 11.44 -1.19
CA MET A 87 4.39 12.00 -0.19
C MET A 87 5.00 11.98 1.21
N LEU A 88 5.98 11.11 1.49
CA LEU A 88 6.65 11.00 2.79
C LEU A 88 7.33 12.29 3.23
N GLY A 89 7.70 13.17 2.28
CA GLY A 89 8.23 14.48 2.61
C GLY A 89 7.30 15.36 3.46
N LYS A 90 5.99 15.06 3.46
CA LYS A 90 4.98 15.77 4.25
C LYS A 90 4.71 15.13 5.62
N THR A 91 5.17 13.89 5.82
CA THR A 91 4.91 13.08 7.03
C THR A 91 6.19 12.76 7.80
N ILE A 92 7.23 13.59 7.69
CA ILE A 92 8.54 13.35 8.33
C ILE A 92 8.40 13.27 9.86
N LEU A 93 7.64 14.17 10.47
CA LEU A 93 7.47 14.21 11.93
C LEU A 93 6.18 13.51 12.36
N ILE A 94 5.07 13.89 11.75
CA ILE A 94 3.73 13.43 12.13
C ILE A 94 3.04 12.93 10.87
N GLY A 95 2.43 11.75 10.94
CA GLY A 95 1.61 11.20 9.87
C GLY A 95 0.24 11.84 9.77
N HIS A 96 -0.55 11.38 8.83
CA HIS A 96 -1.91 11.88 8.59
C HIS A 96 -2.98 11.26 9.51
N GLY A 97 -2.62 10.26 10.29
CA GLY A 97 -3.51 9.47 11.14
C GLY A 97 -3.74 8.05 10.60
N ALA A 98 -4.00 7.13 11.53
CA ALA A 98 -4.22 5.72 11.18
C ALA A 98 -5.46 5.55 10.28
N GLY A 99 -5.33 4.73 9.22
CA GLY A 99 -6.41 4.44 8.29
C GLY A 99 -6.77 5.59 7.33
N THR A 100 -5.95 6.63 7.24
CA THR A 100 -6.26 7.81 6.40
C THR A 100 -5.58 7.77 5.02
N PHE A 101 -4.80 6.75 4.71
CA PHE A 101 -4.00 6.67 3.49
C PHE A 101 -4.81 6.97 2.22
N ALA A 102 -5.99 6.35 2.06
CA ALA A 102 -6.84 6.53 0.88
C ALA A 102 -7.23 8.00 0.61
N TYR A 103 -7.36 8.82 1.65
CA TYR A 103 -7.77 10.23 1.51
C TYR A 103 -6.62 11.14 1.04
N TYR A 104 -5.38 10.75 1.30
CA TYR A 104 -4.20 11.54 0.93
C TYR A 104 -3.51 11.02 -0.32
N PHE A 105 -3.72 9.75 -0.66
CA PHE A 105 -3.20 9.19 -1.90
C PHE A 105 -3.86 9.83 -3.13
N LYS A 106 -3.08 10.09 -4.17
CA LYS A 106 -3.61 10.67 -5.41
C LYS A 106 -4.41 9.63 -6.19
N GLN A 107 -5.72 9.66 -6.02
CA GLN A 107 -6.66 8.75 -6.70
C GLN A 107 -6.97 9.16 -8.16
N ASN A 108 -6.49 10.31 -8.64
CA ASN A 108 -6.84 10.91 -9.92
C ASN A 108 -5.81 10.66 -11.04
N ASP A 109 -4.91 9.70 -10.88
CA ASP A 109 -3.98 9.27 -11.93
C ASP A 109 -4.62 8.14 -12.76
N TYR A 110 -5.61 8.49 -13.59
CA TYR A 110 -6.37 7.51 -14.37
C TYR A 110 -5.51 6.71 -15.34
N VAL A 111 -4.50 7.35 -15.94
CA VAL A 111 -3.58 6.68 -16.87
C VAL A 111 -2.73 5.65 -16.14
N GLY A 112 -2.22 6.01 -14.96
CA GLY A 112 -1.46 5.08 -14.13
C GLY A 112 -2.30 3.92 -13.61
N LEU A 113 -3.53 4.19 -13.16
CA LEU A 113 -4.48 3.19 -12.68
C LEU A 113 -4.89 2.23 -13.80
N LEU A 114 -5.28 2.75 -14.98
CA LEU A 114 -5.65 1.94 -16.12
C LEU A 114 -4.50 1.03 -16.58
N ASN A 115 -3.29 1.56 -16.69
CA ASN A 115 -2.12 0.81 -17.11
C ASN A 115 -1.67 -0.25 -16.10
N THR A 116 -1.99 -0.07 -14.82
CA THR A 116 -1.52 -0.96 -13.75
C THR A 116 -2.57 -1.96 -13.32
N HIS A 117 -3.81 -1.52 -13.21
CA HIS A 117 -4.92 -2.31 -12.65
C HIS A 117 -6.01 -2.64 -13.67
N GLY A 118 -5.91 -2.12 -14.90
CA GLY A 118 -6.91 -2.34 -15.96
C GLY A 118 -8.21 -1.57 -15.74
N SER A 119 -8.30 -0.72 -14.71
CA SER A 119 -9.49 0.06 -14.39
C SER A 119 -9.14 1.44 -13.86
N THR A 120 -9.89 2.46 -14.28
CA THR A 120 -9.80 3.83 -13.77
C THR A 120 -10.52 4.02 -12.45
N LYS A 121 -11.43 3.10 -12.11
CA LYS A 121 -12.24 3.14 -10.88
C LYS A 121 -11.56 2.46 -9.69
N PHE A 122 -10.38 1.90 -9.88
CA PHE A 122 -9.65 1.24 -8.81
C PHE A 122 -9.17 2.25 -7.76
N VAL A 123 -9.55 2.02 -6.51
CA VAL A 123 -9.16 2.87 -5.37
C VAL A 123 -7.97 2.23 -4.66
N ILE A 124 -6.87 2.96 -4.59
CA ILE A 124 -5.72 2.56 -3.78
C ILE A 124 -5.99 2.96 -2.33
N ASP A 125 -6.38 2.01 -1.50
CA ASP A 125 -6.72 2.23 -0.09
C ASP A 125 -5.53 2.08 0.85
N LYS A 126 -4.46 1.39 0.41
CA LYS A 126 -3.25 1.10 1.19
C LYS A 126 -2.00 1.06 0.30
N PRO A 127 -0.82 1.34 0.88
CA PRO A 127 0.44 1.30 0.12
C PRO A 127 0.96 -0.13 -0.11
N HIS A 128 0.34 -1.16 0.47
CA HIS A 128 0.81 -2.55 0.43
C HIS A 128 2.27 -2.72 0.89
N SER A 129 2.63 -1.97 1.90
CA SER A 129 3.87 -2.08 2.66
C SER A 129 3.63 -1.50 4.06
N MET A 130 3.83 -2.32 5.10
CA MET A 130 3.69 -1.91 6.50
C MET A 130 4.55 -0.68 6.81
N TYR A 131 5.75 -0.62 6.24
CA TYR A 131 6.68 0.50 6.48
C TYR A 131 6.20 1.80 5.85
N LEU A 132 5.73 1.75 4.61
CA LEU A 132 5.16 2.93 3.94
C LEU A 132 3.86 3.36 4.60
N GLN A 133 3.04 2.40 5.04
CA GLN A 133 1.81 2.69 5.77
C GLN A 133 2.12 3.43 7.07
N THR A 134 3.01 2.88 7.92
CA THR A 134 3.42 3.53 9.17
C THR A 134 4.01 4.92 8.93
N ALA A 135 4.87 5.08 7.89
CA ALA A 135 5.46 6.37 7.58
C ALA A 135 4.42 7.42 7.16
N MET A 136 3.39 7.02 6.42
CA MET A 136 2.32 7.94 5.95
C MET A 136 1.30 8.24 7.04
N GLU A 137 0.88 7.22 7.78
CA GLU A 137 -0.22 7.34 8.74
C GLU A 137 0.25 7.83 10.11
N GLU A 138 1.43 7.39 10.57
CA GLU A 138 1.96 7.66 11.91
C GLU A 138 3.19 8.57 11.89
N GLY A 139 3.89 8.67 10.77
CA GLY A 139 5.07 9.49 10.56
C GLY A 139 6.37 8.71 10.54
N CYS A 140 7.43 9.34 9.98
CA CYS A 140 8.74 8.69 9.89
C CYS A 140 9.43 8.53 11.26
N VAL A 141 9.07 9.33 12.26
CA VAL A 141 9.56 9.15 13.64
C VAL A 141 9.01 7.85 14.23
N ALA A 142 7.72 7.56 14.05
CA ALA A 142 7.10 6.30 14.49
C ALA A 142 7.70 5.09 13.76
N LEU A 143 7.89 5.21 12.44
CA LEU A 143 8.60 4.20 11.65
C LEU A 143 10.00 3.92 12.19
N SER A 144 10.77 4.96 12.50
CA SER A 144 12.12 4.82 13.07
C SER A 144 12.09 4.13 14.42
N ALA A 145 11.15 4.48 15.30
CA ALA A 145 10.96 3.82 16.60
C ALA A 145 10.62 2.33 16.43
N MET A 146 9.76 1.98 15.49
CA MET A 146 9.41 0.60 15.16
C MET A 146 10.66 -0.19 14.71
N PHE A 147 11.50 0.37 13.84
CA PHE A 147 12.75 -0.26 13.41
C PHE A 147 13.70 -0.45 14.58
N VAL A 148 13.85 0.53 15.46
CA VAL A 148 14.70 0.41 16.66
C VAL A 148 14.24 -0.75 17.53
N ILE A 149 12.93 -0.89 17.78
CA ILE A 149 12.39 -2.01 18.54
C ILE A 149 12.71 -3.34 17.86
N PHE A 150 12.50 -3.47 16.56
CA PHE A 150 12.82 -4.70 15.82
C PHE A 150 14.31 -5.06 15.93
N VAL A 151 15.19 -4.07 15.68
CA VAL A 151 16.63 -4.27 15.79
C VAL A 151 17.02 -4.68 17.20
N MET A 152 16.47 -4.03 18.24
CA MET A 152 16.77 -4.38 19.64
C MET A 152 16.36 -5.80 19.97
N VAL A 153 15.19 -6.25 19.54
CA VAL A 153 14.72 -7.62 19.79
C VAL A 153 15.60 -8.64 19.06
N MET A 154 15.89 -8.40 17.79
CA MET A 154 16.76 -9.29 17.00
C MET A 154 18.19 -9.32 17.57
N TRP A 155 18.73 -8.17 17.92
CA TRP A 155 20.04 -8.04 18.55
C TRP A 155 20.11 -8.78 19.88
N ASN A 156 19.09 -8.66 20.74
CA ASN A 156 19.02 -9.39 22.00
C ASN A 156 19.11 -10.91 21.80
N TYR A 157 18.47 -11.45 20.76
CA TYR A 157 18.59 -12.88 20.43
C TYR A 157 20.02 -13.22 19.97
N ILE A 158 20.60 -12.45 19.06
CA ILE A 158 21.92 -12.71 18.47
C ILE A 158 23.02 -12.66 19.52
N VAL A 159 23.06 -11.66 20.40
CA VAL A 159 24.10 -11.54 21.42
C VAL A 159 24.00 -12.60 22.50
N ASN A 160 22.82 -13.18 22.69
CA ASN A 160 22.61 -14.27 23.66
C ASN A 160 22.59 -15.66 23.00
N TYR A 161 23.02 -15.79 21.75
CA TYR A 161 22.98 -17.03 20.98
C TYR A 161 23.64 -18.20 21.70
N LYS A 162 24.84 -18.02 22.31
CA LYS A 162 25.54 -19.07 23.07
C LYS A 162 24.72 -19.55 24.28
N CYS A 163 24.02 -18.66 24.95
CA CYS A 163 23.14 -19.02 26.07
C CYS A 163 21.93 -19.83 25.56
N ILE A 164 21.38 -19.47 24.43
CA ILE A 164 20.27 -20.16 23.79
C ILE A 164 20.72 -21.57 23.33
N GLU A 165 21.87 -21.64 22.67
CA GLU A 165 22.48 -22.92 22.24
C GLU A 165 22.69 -23.87 23.39
N SER A 166 23.27 -23.39 24.50
CA SER A 166 23.42 -24.21 25.72
C SER A 166 22.07 -24.64 26.31
N GLY A 167 21.05 -23.78 26.21
CA GLY A 167 19.69 -24.07 26.66
C GLY A 167 19.04 -25.25 25.94
N TYR A 168 19.40 -25.52 24.68
CA TYR A 168 18.96 -26.72 23.97
C TYR A 168 19.53 -28.01 24.55
N ALA A 169 20.73 -27.97 25.12
CA ALA A 169 21.39 -29.14 25.67
C ALA A 169 20.77 -29.61 27.01
N TYR A 170 20.10 -28.71 27.73
CA TYR A 170 19.53 -29.03 29.04
C TYR A 170 18.01 -29.22 28.95
N LYS A 171 17.50 -30.37 29.42
CA LYS A 171 16.05 -30.68 29.36
C LYS A 171 15.17 -29.62 30.02
N LYS A 172 15.65 -28.97 31.09
CA LYS A 172 14.90 -27.92 31.83
C LYS A 172 14.68 -26.66 31.03
N THR A 173 15.64 -26.26 30.17
CA THR A 173 15.65 -25.00 29.44
C THR A 173 15.35 -25.17 27.95
N HIS A 174 15.24 -26.40 27.47
CA HIS A 174 15.00 -26.72 26.05
C HIS A 174 13.76 -26.01 25.49
N ASN A 175 12.66 -25.99 26.24
CA ASN A 175 11.43 -25.33 25.77
C ASN A 175 11.62 -23.82 25.64
N LEU A 176 12.33 -23.18 26.57
CA LEU A 176 12.63 -21.73 26.46
C LEU A 176 13.51 -21.43 25.26
N ALA A 177 14.53 -22.24 25.00
CA ALA A 177 15.40 -22.11 23.84
C ALA A 177 14.60 -22.27 22.52
N SER A 178 13.72 -23.26 22.47
CA SER A 178 12.86 -23.49 21.29
C SER A 178 11.90 -22.33 21.03
N VAL A 179 11.28 -21.78 22.08
CA VAL A 179 10.37 -20.63 21.96
C VAL A 179 11.13 -19.36 21.56
N ALA A 180 12.33 -19.13 22.11
CA ALA A 180 13.17 -18.01 21.71
C ALA A 180 13.55 -18.09 20.22
N GLY A 181 13.96 -19.29 19.75
CA GLY A 181 14.29 -19.52 18.33
C GLY A 181 13.10 -19.34 17.40
N ALA A 182 11.94 -19.91 17.76
CA ALA A 182 10.72 -19.75 16.98
C ALA A 182 10.28 -18.27 16.90
N GLY A 183 10.34 -17.55 18.01
CA GLY A 183 10.02 -16.12 18.06
C GLY A 183 10.96 -15.25 17.23
N PHE A 184 12.27 -15.58 17.21
CA PHE A 184 13.25 -14.91 16.35
C PHE A 184 12.93 -15.11 14.87
N VAL A 185 12.70 -16.35 14.43
CA VAL A 185 12.36 -16.68 13.04
C VAL A 185 11.05 -16.02 12.63
N ALA A 186 10.02 -16.07 13.48
CA ALA A 186 8.75 -15.39 13.24
C ALA A 186 8.92 -13.88 13.12
N GLY A 187 9.77 -13.27 13.96
CA GLY A 187 10.08 -11.84 13.92
C GLY A 187 10.74 -11.43 12.59
N VAL A 188 11.78 -12.14 12.17
CA VAL A 188 12.45 -11.89 10.89
C VAL A 188 11.47 -12.10 9.72
N GLY A 189 10.70 -13.18 9.74
CA GLY A 189 9.69 -13.46 8.70
C GLY A 189 8.65 -12.34 8.58
N PHE A 190 8.17 -11.82 9.73
CA PHE A 190 7.20 -10.71 9.71
C PHE A 190 7.81 -9.40 9.20
N MET A 191 9.07 -9.10 9.52
CA MET A 191 9.76 -7.93 8.97
C MET A 191 9.86 -8.01 7.43
N ILE A 192 10.20 -9.18 6.89
CA ILE A 192 10.25 -9.41 5.43
C ILE A 192 8.85 -9.32 4.84
N TYR A 193 7.86 -9.95 5.47
CA TYR A 193 6.45 -9.87 5.06
C TYR A 193 5.96 -8.42 4.97
N GLY A 194 6.32 -7.57 5.94
CA GLY A 194 5.94 -6.16 5.99
C GLY A 194 6.49 -5.28 4.86
N LEU A 195 7.50 -5.75 4.12
CA LEU A 195 7.99 -5.03 2.93
C LEU A 195 6.92 -4.95 1.84
N VAL A 196 6.15 -6.03 1.66
CA VAL A 196 5.20 -6.20 0.56
C VAL A 196 3.75 -6.35 0.99
N ASN A 197 3.47 -6.24 2.30
CA ASN A 197 2.11 -6.37 2.85
C ASN A 197 1.83 -5.28 3.88
N ASP A 198 0.54 -4.97 4.03
CA ASP A 198 0.04 -3.95 4.93
C ASP A 198 0.07 -4.40 6.40
N SER A 199 0.04 -3.41 7.28
CA SER A 199 -0.24 -3.60 8.70
C SER A 199 -1.72 -3.98 8.89
N MET A 200 -1.97 -5.20 9.38
CA MET A 200 -3.32 -5.71 9.62
C MET A 200 -3.64 -5.78 11.12
N VAL A 201 -4.79 -5.23 11.50
CA VAL A 201 -5.27 -5.22 12.89
C VAL A 201 -5.38 -6.64 13.47
N THR A 202 -5.65 -7.64 12.64
CA THR A 202 -5.77 -9.03 13.06
C THR A 202 -4.43 -9.72 13.30
N VAL A 203 -3.37 -9.30 12.63
CA VAL A 203 -2.04 -9.96 12.67
C VAL A 203 -1.09 -9.24 13.62
N ASN A 204 -1.11 -7.92 13.64
CA ASN A 204 -0.16 -7.13 14.41
C ASN A 204 -0.16 -7.42 15.92
N PRO A 205 -1.30 -7.53 16.62
CA PRO A 205 -1.30 -7.84 18.03
C PRO A 205 -0.63 -9.19 18.35
N VAL A 206 -0.90 -10.20 17.53
CA VAL A 206 -0.30 -11.54 17.67
C VAL A 206 1.22 -11.46 17.48
N PHE A 207 1.67 -10.70 16.49
CA PHE A 207 3.09 -10.49 16.26
C PHE A 207 3.80 -9.84 17.46
N TRP A 208 3.24 -8.77 18.04
CA TRP A 208 3.82 -8.12 19.21
C TRP A 208 3.88 -9.03 20.43
N ILE A 209 2.87 -9.89 20.63
CA ILE A 209 2.87 -10.90 21.67
C ILE A 209 4.02 -11.90 21.45
N ILE A 210 4.20 -12.39 20.22
CA ILE A 210 5.29 -13.33 19.87
C ILE A 210 6.66 -12.69 20.14
N LEU A 211 6.86 -11.42 19.79
CA LEU A 211 8.09 -10.70 20.09
C LEU A 211 8.33 -10.58 21.60
N GLY A 212 7.29 -10.27 22.37
CA GLY A 212 7.37 -10.22 23.84
C GLY A 212 7.75 -11.57 24.46
N ILE A 213 7.16 -12.66 23.98
CA ILE A 213 7.47 -14.02 24.39
C ILE A 213 8.93 -14.39 24.04
N CYS A 214 9.40 -14.01 22.84
CA CYS A 214 10.78 -14.20 22.42
C CYS A 214 11.77 -13.55 23.41
N VAL A 215 11.57 -12.26 23.71
CA VAL A 215 12.41 -11.51 24.65
C VAL A 215 12.38 -12.13 26.04
N SER A 216 11.19 -12.48 26.55
CA SER A 216 11.01 -13.12 27.86
C SER A 216 11.73 -14.47 27.94
N SER A 217 11.68 -15.26 26.87
CA SER A 217 12.35 -16.58 26.84
C SER A 217 13.87 -16.42 26.84
N VAL A 218 14.43 -15.46 26.10
CA VAL A 218 15.88 -15.17 26.17
C VAL A 218 16.29 -14.70 27.56
N TYR A 219 15.50 -13.85 28.21
CA TYR A 219 15.75 -13.41 29.58
C TYR A 219 15.70 -14.57 30.58
N GLY A 220 14.71 -15.45 30.44
CA GLY A 220 14.59 -16.65 31.28
C GLY A 220 15.81 -17.59 31.16
N LEU A 221 16.38 -17.74 29.95
CA LEU A 221 17.59 -18.53 29.71
C LEU A 221 18.82 -17.93 30.38
N LYS A 222 18.94 -16.63 30.48
CA LYS A 222 20.08 -15.95 31.12
C LYS A 222 20.09 -16.09 32.63
N ASN A 223 18.93 -16.29 33.25
CA ASN A 223 18.75 -16.31 34.69
C ASN A 223 18.55 -17.72 35.25
N ASN A 224 18.65 -18.77 34.44
CA ASN A 224 18.63 -20.19 34.82
C ASN A 224 19.98 -20.84 34.63
#